data_af1d4cd4e62bb3ac35989178569f74d2
#
_entry.id   af1d4cd4e62bb3ac35989178569f74d2
#
_cell.length_a   1.000
_cell.length_b   1.000
_cell.length_c   1.000
_cell.angle_alpha   90.00
_cell.angle_beta   90.00
_cell.angle_gamma   90.00
#
_symmetry.space_group_name_H-M   'P 1'
#
loop_
_entity.id
_entity.type
_entity.pdbx_description
1 polymer ?
#
loop_
_entity_poly.entity_id
_entity_poly.type
_entity_poly.pdbx_seq_one_letter_code
_entity_poly.pdbx_strand_id
1 'polypeptide(L)'
;MNISSLFGLTAQPTQSAYNATKFAVRGFTEALRQELDLENCGVSATCVHPGGIRTNIANSARMSDSIRTLGMNPERASRSFNKMLKTPPDVAAQAILKAVKKDERRVLIGTDAKIIDLVQRIMSLIHI
;
A
#
# COMPACT_ATOMS: atom_id res chain seq x y z
N MET A 1 -8.65 11.54 3.01
CA MET A 1 -8.06 10.20 2.84
C MET A 1 -6.63 10.30 2.34
N ASN A 2 -5.76 9.35 2.73
CA ASN A 2 -4.36 9.30 2.29
C ASN A 2 -4.06 7.93 1.68
N ILE A 3 -3.27 7.92 0.60
CA ILE A 3 -2.95 6.69 -0.14
C ILE A 3 -1.57 6.19 0.25
N SER A 4 -1.54 5.14 1.06
CA SER A 4 -0.35 4.36 1.36
C SER A 4 -0.13 3.30 0.26
N SER A 5 0.12 2.06 0.63
CA SER A 5 0.36 0.93 -0.27
C SER A 5 0.26 -0.37 0.53
N LEU A 6 0.22 -1.49 -0.16
CA LEU A 6 0.61 -2.78 0.39
C LEU A 6 2.00 -2.72 1.05
N PHE A 7 2.94 -1.96 0.46
CA PHE A 7 4.28 -1.72 1.01
C PHE A 7 4.34 -0.68 2.14
N GLY A 8 3.21 -0.24 2.65
CA GLY A 8 3.05 0.41 3.95
C GLY A 8 2.57 -0.55 5.04
N LEU A 9 2.39 -1.84 4.70
CA LEU A 9 2.06 -2.94 5.62
C LEU A 9 3.24 -3.90 5.77
N THR A 10 3.95 -4.17 4.67
CA THR A 10 5.10 -5.07 4.62
C THR A 10 6.25 -4.43 3.86
N ALA A 11 7.48 -4.79 4.19
CA ALA A 11 8.65 -4.30 3.49
C ALA A 11 9.03 -5.20 2.32
N GLN A 12 9.47 -4.56 1.23
CA GLN A 12 9.95 -5.24 0.02
C GLN A 12 11.43 -4.91 -0.20
N PRO A 13 12.30 -5.90 -0.39
CA PRO A 13 13.69 -5.66 -0.79
C PRO A 13 13.78 -4.77 -2.03
N THR A 14 14.84 -3.98 -2.14
CA THR A 14 15.12 -3.02 -3.22
C THR A 14 14.24 -1.76 -3.24
N GLN A 15 13.28 -1.64 -2.32
CA GLN A 15 12.34 -0.51 -2.26
C GLN A 15 12.33 0.18 -0.89
N SER A 16 13.46 0.25 -0.20
CA SER A 16 13.56 0.79 1.16
C SER A 16 13.00 2.21 1.30
N ALA A 17 13.37 3.12 0.39
CA ALA A 17 12.86 4.48 0.41
C ALA A 17 11.34 4.55 0.17
N TYR A 18 10.83 3.77 -0.79
CA TYR A 18 9.40 3.69 -1.04
C TYR A 18 8.64 3.10 0.16
N ASN A 19 9.15 2.02 0.74
CA ASN A 19 8.58 1.43 1.95
C ASN A 19 8.52 2.47 3.08
N ALA A 20 9.64 3.17 3.35
CA ALA A 20 9.70 4.20 4.39
C ALA A 20 8.62 5.27 4.20
N THR A 21 8.43 5.78 2.97
CA THR A 21 7.40 6.78 2.69
C THR A 21 6.00 6.23 2.91
N LYS A 22 5.72 4.97 2.53
CA LYS A 22 4.38 4.37 2.66
C LYS A 22 4.04 3.97 4.09
N PHE A 23 5.03 3.54 4.88
CA PHE A 23 4.86 3.38 6.32
C PHE A 23 4.61 4.72 7.02
N ALA A 24 5.32 5.79 6.63
CA ALA A 24 5.10 7.13 7.16
C ALA A 24 3.67 7.64 6.86
N VAL A 25 3.17 7.48 5.63
CA VAL A 25 1.79 7.84 5.28
C VAL A 25 0.78 7.07 6.13
N ARG A 26 1.02 5.78 6.38
CA ARG A 26 0.17 4.99 7.26
C ARG A 26 0.18 5.53 8.67
N GLY A 27 1.36 5.64 9.30
CA GLY A 27 1.48 6.11 10.69
C GLY A 27 0.88 7.49 10.89
N PHE A 28 1.17 8.42 9.98
CA PHE A 28 0.57 9.75 9.98
C PHE A 28 -0.96 9.70 9.93
N THR A 29 -1.52 8.89 9.01
CA THR A 29 -2.98 8.83 8.83
C THR A 29 -3.67 8.18 10.03
N GLU A 30 -3.06 7.14 10.61
CA GLU A 30 -3.59 6.46 11.79
C GLU A 30 -3.56 7.37 13.03
N ALA A 31 -2.51 8.18 13.21
CA ALA A 31 -2.43 9.17 14.28
C ALA A 31 -3.44 10.32 14.07
N LEU A 32 -3.45 10.91 12.88
CA LEU A 32 -4.40 11.97 12.52
C LEU A 32 -5.86 11.52 12.74
N ARG A 33 -6.18 10.27 12.41
CA ARG A 33 -7.54 9.74 12.63
C ARG A 33 -7.90 9.73 14.11
N GLN A 34 -6.99 9.34 14.99
CA GLN A 34 -7.23 9.34 16.43
C GLN A 34 -7.41 10.76 16.98
N GLU A 35 -6.59 11.71 16.51
CA GLU A 35 -6.70 13.13 16.87
C GLU A 35 -8.07 13.71 16.47
N LEU A 36 -8.51 13.45 15.24
CA LEU A 36 -9.81 13.90 14.73
C LEU A 36 -10.99 13.26 15.46
N ASP A 37 -10.87 11.99 15.86
CA ASP A 37 -11.89 11.32 16.67
C ASP A 37 -11.99 11.94 18.07
N LEU A 38 -10.85 12.34 18.68
CA LEU A 38 -10.82 13.02 19.99
C LEU A 38 -11.42 14.42 19.90
N GLU A 39 -11.12 15.17 18.85
CA GLU A 39 -11.68 16.51 18.63
C GLU A 39 -13.19 16.49 18.33
N ASN A 40 -13.72 15.37 17.84
CA ASN A 40 -15.13 15.21 17.46
C ASN A 40 -15.65 16.34 16.54
N CYS A 41 -14.78 16.79 15.62
CA CYS A 41 -15.06 17.95 14.75
C CYS A 41 -15.84 17.60 13.47
N GLY A 42 -16.32 16.36 13.33
CA GLY A 42 -17.03 15.87 12.14
C GLY A 42 -16.12 15.60 10.92
N VAL A 43 -14.81 15.70 11.08
CA VAL A 43 -13.81 15.35 10.06
C VAL A 43 -13.20 14.00 10.40
N SER A 44 -12.88 13.21 9.37
CA SER A 44 -12.27 11.91 9.57
C SER A 44 -11.13 11.62 8.56
N ALA A 45 -10.28 10.64 8.86
CA ALA A 45 -9.19 10.24 7.99
C ALA A 45 -9.27 8.73 7.68
N THR A 46 -9.07 8.39 6.40
CA THR A 46 -9.03 7.01 5.90
C THR A 46 -7.66 6.72 5.30
N CYS A 47 -7.01 5.64 5.74
CA CYS A 47 -5.77 5.15 5.14
C CYS A 47 -6.08 4.08 4.09
N VAL A 48 -5.63 4.29 2.87
CA VAL A 48 -5.84 3.39 1.74
C VAL A 48 -4.57 2.57 1.48
N HIS A 49 -4.70 1.25 1.39
CA HIS A 49 -3.61 0.33 1.10
C HIS A 49 -3.90 -0.45 -0.20
N PRO A 50 -3.58 0.11 -1.37
CA PRO A 50 -3.70 -0.61 -2.62
C PRO A 50 -2.65 -1.71 -2.72
N GLY A 51 -3.07 -2.87 -3.23
CA GLY A 51 -2.18 -3.88 -3.79
C GLY A 51 -1.79 -3.55 -5.23
N GLY A 52 -1.67 -4.55 -6.07
CA GLY A 52 -1.33 -4.38 -7.48
C GLY A 52 -2.49 -3.81 -8.30
N ILE A 53 -2.53 -2.49 -8.50
CA ILE A 53 -3.51 -1.82 -9.37
C ILE A 53 -2.97 -1.77 -10.80
N ARG A 54 -3.76 -2.21 -11.77
CA ARG A 54 -3.40 -2.27 -13.19
C ARG A 54 -3.37 -0.88 -13.83
N THR A 55 -2.25 -0.19 -13.64
CA THR A 55 -1.94 1.13 -14.22
C THR A 55 -0.60 1.08 -14.95
N ASN A 56 -0.22 2.17 -15.60
CA ASN A 56 1.08 2.27 -16.28
C ASN A 56 2.26 2.60 -15.33
N ILE A 57 2.05 2.56 -14.02
CA ILE A 57 3.05 2.96 -13.01
C ILE A 57 4.37 2.18 -13.13
N ALA A 58 4.29 0.89 -13.43
CA ALA A 58 5.47 0.03 -13.56
C ALA A 58 6.33 0.40 -14.77
N ASN A 59 5.71 0.80 -15.88
CA ASN A 59 6.41 1.18 -17.10
C ASN A 59 6.97 2.61 -17.02
N SER A 60 6.38 3.45 -16.17
CA SER A 60 6.82 4.82 -15.92
C SER A 60 7.84 4.94 -14.80
N ALA A 61 8.09 3.86 -14.06
CA ALA A 61 9.04 3.85 -12.96
C ALA A 61 10.49 3.89 -13.45
N ARG A 62 11.30 4.74 -12.81
CA ARG A 62 12.75 4.73 -13.01
C ARG A 62 13.36 3.65 -12.13
N MET A 63 14.11 2.75 -12.73
CA MET A 63 14.91 1.76 -12.00
C MET A 63 16.34 2.24 -11.89
N SER A 64 16.91 2.15 -10.67
CA SER A 64 18.32 2.44 -10.46
C SER A 64 19.17 1.28 -10.98
N ASP A 65 20.34 1.62 -11.56
CA ASP A 65 21.32 0.60 -11.98
C ASP A 65 21.87 -0.22 -10.81
N SER A 66 21.77 0.29 -9.59
CA SER A 66 22.14 -0.44 -8.37
C SER A 66 21.38 -1.76 -8.17
N ILE A 67 20.24 -1.95 -8.82
CA ILE A 67 19.51 -3.24 -8.80
C ILE A 67 20.34 -4.38 -9.39
N ARG A 68 21.25 -4.07 -10.32
CA ARG A 68 22.18 -5.05 -10.94
C ARG A 68 23.22 -5.56 -9.95
N THR A 69 23.65 -4.73 -9.00
CA THR A 69 24.62 -5.13 -7.95
C THR A 69 24.02 -6.17 -6.99
N LEU A 70 22.69 -6.23 -6.93
CA LEU A 70 21.95 -7.25 -6.17
C LEU A 70 21.65 -8.52 -7.00
N GLY A 71 22.27 -8.67 -8.18
CA GLY A 71 22.06 -9.82 -9.07
C GLY A 71 20.70 -9.83 -9.77
N MET A 72 19.96 -8.73 -9.76
CA MET A 72 18.63 -8.64 -10.36
C MET A 72 18.70 -7.99 -11.75
N ASN A 73 17.94 -8.56 -12.70
CA ASN A 73 17.77 -7.95 -14.02
C ASN A 73 16.57 -6.97 -13.97
N PRO A 74 16.76 -5.66 -14.30
CA PRO A 74 15.70 -4.65 -14.26
C PRO A 74 14.48 -4.98 -15.12
N GLU A 75 14.70 -5.53 -16.32
CA GLU A 75 13.61 -5.87 -17.23
C GLU A 75 12.78 -7.05 -16.71
N ARG A 76 13.44 -8.03 -16.09
CA ARG A 76 12.79 -9.17 -15.46
C ARG A 76 11.99 -8.73 -14.23
N ALA A 77 12.55 -7.82 -13.43
CA ALA A 77 11.88 -7.23 -12.27
C ALA A 77 10.63 -6.45 -12.71
N SER A 78 10.73 -5.60 -13.74
CA SER A 78 9.58 -4.86 -14.29
C SER A 78 8.50 -5.79 -14.81
N ARG A 79 8.85 -6.84 -15.57
CA ARG A 79 7.88 -7.84 -16.05
C ARG A 79 7.20 -8.59 -14.92
N SER A 80 7.92 -8.96 -13.87
CA SER A 80 7.35 -9.63 -12.70
C SER A 80 6.40 -8.70 -11.95
N PHE A 81 6.76 -7.44 -11.79
CA PHE A 81 5.91 -6.43 -11.16
C PHE A 81 4.62 -6.22 -11.95
N ASN A 82 4.70 -6.08 -13.28
CA ASN A 82 3.51 -5.94 -14.14
C ASN A 82 2.52 -7.12 -13.99
N LYS A 83 3.01 -8.34 -13.79
CA LYS A 83 2.15 -9.52 -13.55
C LYS A 83 1.38 -9.46 -12.24
N MET A 84 1.85 -8.68 -11.27
CA MET A 84 1.18 -8.48 -9.98
C MET A 84 0.06 -7.43 -10.06
N LEU A 85 0.03 -6.60 -11.11
CA LEU A 85 -0.98 -5.55 -11.31
C LEU A 85 -2.28 -6.16 -11.85
N LYS A 86 -3.15 -6.64 -10.96
CA LYS A 86 -4.37 -7.38 -11.33
C LYS A 86 -5.65 -6.58 -11.15
N THR A 87 -5.72 -5.70 -10.15
CA THR A 87 -6.94 -4.96 -9.81
C THR A 87 -7.17 -3.82 -10.80
N PRO A 88 -8.33 -3.73 -11.48
CA PRO A 88 -8.66 -2.61 -12.33
C PRO A 88 -8.74 -1.28 -11.56
N PRO A 89 -8.34 -0.14 -12.15
CA PRO A 89 -8.37 1.16 -11.47
C PRO A 89 -9.77 1.62 -11.04
N ASP A 90 -10.78 1.33 -11.84
CA ASP A 90 -12.18 1.64 -11.54
C ASP A 90 -12.70 0.87 -10.32
N VAL A 91 -12.34 -0.40 -10.20
CA VAL A 91 -12.66 -1.23 -9.02
C VAL A 91 -11.97 -0.66 -7.77
N ALA A 92 -10.71 -0.22 -7.91
CA ALA A 92 -10.00 0.41 -6.81
C ALA A 92 -10.67 1.74 -6.39
N ALA A 93 -11.05 2.57 -7.36
CA ALA A 93 -11.74 3.83 -7.09
C ALA A 93 -13.09 3.62 -6.38
N GLN A 94 -13.88 2.65 -6.82
CA GLN A 94 -15.15 2.30 -6.17
C GLN A 94 -14.95 1.82 -4.73
N ALA A 95 -13.93 0.99 -4.48
CA ALA A 95 -13.60 0.53 -3.14
C ALA A 95 -13.22 1.71 -2.21
N ILE A 96 -12.45 2.66 -2.71
CA ILE A 96 -12.07 3.88 -1.97
C ILE A 96 -13.31 4.71 -1.63
N LEU A 97 -14.14 5.01 -2.62
CA LEU A 97 -15.34 5.80 -2.41
C LEU A 97 -16.30 5.15 -1.40
N LYS A 98 -16.43 3.82 -1.48
CA LYS A 98 -17.25 3.06 -0.52
C LYS A 98 -16.68 3.16 0.89
N ALA A 99 -15.38 3.02 1.06
CA ALA A 99 -14.72 3.10 2.36
C ALA A 99 -14.86 4.51 2.98
N VAL A 100 -14.66 5.55 2.18
CA VAL A 100 -14.82 6.95 2.65
C VAL A 100 -16.28 7.23 3.06
N LYS A 101 -17.27 6.78 2.25
CA LYS A 101 -18.69 6.93 2.59
C LYS A 101 -19.10 6.20 3.87
N LYS A 102 -18.40 5.12 4.22
CA LYS A 102 -18.62 4.33 5.44
C LYS A 102 -17.77 4.77 6.62
N ASP A 103 -16.98 5.82 6.44
CA ASP A 103 -16.02 6.29 7.44
C ASP A 103 -15.04 5.21 7.91
N GLU A 104 -14.62 4.32 7.01
CA GLU A 104 -13.67 3.28 7.35
C GLU A 104 -12.27 3.88 7.63
N ARG A 105 -11.66 3.49 8.75
CA ARG A 105 -10.32 3.96 9.15
C ARG A 105 -9.24 3.49 8.17
N ARG A 106 -9.42 2.27 7.61
CA ARG A 106 -8.47 1.61 6.73
C ARG A 106 -9.18 0.79 5.67
N VAL A 107 -8.69 0.86 4.44
CA VAL A 107 -9.18 0.04 3.33
C VAL A 107 -8.03 -0.66 2.60
N LEU A 108 -8.20 -1.97 2.40
CA LEU A 108 -7.29 -2.83 1.63
C LEU A 108 -7.91 -3.10 0.26
N ILE A 109 -7.18 -2.78 -0.80
CA ILE A 109 -7.67 -2.93 -2.18
C ILE A 109 -6.89 -4.01 -2.90
N GLY A 110 -7.62 -5.01 -3.41
CA GLY A 110 -7.05 -6.18 -4.03
C GLY A 110 -6.94 -7.37 -3.07
N THR A 111 -6.97 -8.58 -3.62
CA THR A 111 -6.86 -9.81 -2.86
C THR A 111 -5.46 -9.98 -2.27
N ASP A 112 -4.45 -9.53 -3.00
CA ASP A 112 -3.05 -9.50 -2.60
C ASP A 112 -2.84 -8.68 -1.31
N ALA A 113 -3.39 -7.46 -1.24
CA ALA A 113 -3.30 -6.62 -0.06
C ALA A 113 -3.96 -7.27 1.16
N LYS A 114 -5.11 -7.92 0.98
CA LYS A 114 -5.84 -8.61 2.05
C LYS A 114 -5.07 -9.83 2.58
N ILE A 115 -4.52 -10.63 1.68
CA ILE A 115 -3.76 -11.83 2.05
C ILE A 115 -2.48 -11.42 2.81
N ILE A 116 -1.74 -10.46 2.30
CA ILE A 116 -0.48 -10.04 2.92
C ILE A 116 -0.73 -9.38 4.29
N ASP A 117 -1.78 -8.56 4.43
CA ASP A 117 -2.15 -8.01 5.74
C ASP A 117 -2.48 -9.12 6.75
N LEU A 118 -3.21 -10.14 6.33
CA LEU A 118 -3.53 -11.28 7.19
C LEU A 118 -2.28 -12.07 7.59
N VAL A 119 -1.44 -12.41 6.62
CA VAL A 119 -0.19 -13.15 6.87
C VAL A 119 0.71 -12.39 7.83
N GLN A 120 0.88 -11.08 7.62
CA GLN A 120 1.72 -10.27 8.50
C GLN A 120 1.19 -10.21 9.94
N ARG A 121 -0.13 -10.13 10.13
CA ARG A 121 -0.75 -10.17 11.46
C ARG A 121 -0.48 -11.49 12.17
N ILE A 122 -0.61 -12.62 11.46
CA ILE A 122 -0.34 -13.94 12.00
C ILE A 122 1.15 -14.08 12.33
N MET A 123 2.05 -13.68 11.44
CA MET A 123 3.49 -13.74 11.68
C MET A 123 3.93 -12.85 12.84
N SER A 124 3.32 -11.68 13.01
CA SER A 124 3.57 -10.81 14.16
C SER A 124 3.22 -11.46 15.50
N LEU A 125 2.21 -12.32 15.52
CA LEU A 125 1.83 -13.08 16.73
C LEU A 125 2.80 -14.23 17.07
N ILE A 126 3.56 -14.70 16.07
CA ILE A 126 4.51 -15.81 16.25
C ILE A 126 5.89 -15.30 16.69
N HIS A 127 6.19 -14.03 16.47
CA HIS A 127 7.50 -13.42 16.77
C HIS A 127 7.54 -12.67 18.11
N ILE A 128 6.49 -12.80 18.90
CA ILE A 128 6.46 -12.39 20.31
C ILE A 128 6.73 -13.64 21.18
#